data_0f7d9d5cabe8f6ac472997f6fafded29
#
_entry.id   0f7d9d5cabe8f6ac472997f6fafded29
#
_cell.length_a   1.000
_cell.length_b   1.000
_cell.length_c   1.000
_cell.angle_alpha   90.00
_cell.angle_beta   90.00
_cell.angle_gamma   90.00
#
_symmetry.space_group_name_H-M   'P 1'
#
loop_
_entity.id
_entity.type
_entity.pdbx_description
1 polymer ?
#
loop_
_entity_poly.entity_id
_entity_poly.type
_entity_poly.pdbx_seq_one_letter_code
_entity_poly.pdbx_strand_id
1 'polypeptide(L)'
;LRCMNLLEQPTAGTILFDGQDITDMSITDRANLGISFAFQQPVRFKGVQVIDLLRLAARKKLTVSEACQYLAEVGLCAKDYINREVNASLSGGELKRIEIATVIARASKLSVFDEPEAGIDLWSFQNLIQVFERMRQNTNGSILIISHQERILNIADEIVVIADGKVVNQGTRDEIMPQIMGTASAVDACSKFYETAQ
;
A
#
# COMPACT_ATOMS: atom_id res chain seq x y z
N LEU A 1 -5.76 -9.27 4.30
CA LEU A 1 -5.88 -8.32 3.19
C LEU A 1 -6.41 -8.94 1.90
N ARG A 2 -6.02 -10.17 1.53
CA ARG A 2 -6.45 -10.81 0.27
C ARG A 2 -7.97 -10.94 0.17
N CYS A 3 -8.68 -11.10 1.30
CA CYS A 3 -10.15 -11.07 1.32
C CYS A 3 -10.73 -9.66 1.10
N MET A 4 -10.02 -8.59 1.45
CA MET A 4 -10.49 -7.21 1.23
C MET A 4 -10.53 -6.83 -0.25
N ASN A 5 -9.64 -7.41 -1.07
CA ASN A 5 -9.59 -7.19 -2.52
C ASN A 5 -10.15 -8.35 -3.35
N LEU A 6 -10.80 -9.32 -2.69
CA LEU A 6 -11.39 -10.51 -3.31
C LEU A 6 -10.40 -11.42 -4.07
N LEU A 7 -9.11 -11.35 -3.79
CA LEU A 7 -8.16 -12.38 -4.23
C LEU A 7 -8.43 -13.72 -3.53
N GLU A 8 -9.05 -13.67 -2.35
CA GLU A 8 -9.53 -14.83 -1.61
C GLU A 8 -10.92 -14.52 -1.03
N GLN A 9 -11.79 -15.51 -1.02
CA GLN A 9 -13.09 -15.40 -0.36
C GLN A 9 -12.92 -15.68 1.14
N PRO A 10 -13.51 -14.87 2.03
CA PRO A 10 -13.53 -15.19 3.46
C PRO A 10 -14.33 -16.45 3.70
N THR A 11 -13.81 -17.38 4.51
CA THR A 11 -14.51 -18.62 4.87
C THR A 11 -15.68 -18.34 5.82
N ALA A 12 -15.53 -17.31 6.66
CA ALA A 12 -16.53 -16.83 7.62
C ALA A 12 -16.19 -15.42 8.07
N GLY A 13 -17.14 -14.77 8.73
CA GLY A 13 -16.98 -13.41 9.25
C GLY A 13 -17.45 -12.35 8.27
N THR A 14 -17.37 -11.09 8.68
CA THR A 14 -17.89 -9.93 7.96
C THR A 14 -16.77 -8.91 7.78
N ILE A 15 -16.71 -8.29 6.62
CA ILE A 15 -15.79 -7.18 6.31
C ILE A 15 -16.62 -5.90 6.29
N LEU A 16 -16.33 -5.00 7.22
CA LEU A 16 -16.96 -3.69 7.30
C LEU A 16 -16.00 -2.60 6.81
N PHE A 17 -16.49 -1.70 5.98
CA PHE A 17 -15.78 -0.52 5.53
C PHE A 17 -16.66 0.71 5.73
N ASP A 18 -16.22 1.67 6.54
CA ASP A 18 -16.98 2.88 6.87
C ASP A 18 -18.39 2.55 7.41
N GLY A 19 -18.50 1.48 8.23
CA GLY A 19 -19.75 0.97 8.78
C GLY A 19 -20.63 0.14 7.81
N GLN A 20 -20.25 0.06 6.55
CA GLN A 20 -20.96 -0.71 5.52
C GLN A 20 -20.37 -2.11 5.36
N ASP A 21 -21.23 -3.12 5.32
CA ASP A 21 -20.83 -4.49 5.00
C ASP A 21 -20.47 -4.58 3.50
N ILE A 22 -19.22 -4.96 3.24
CA ILE A 22 -18.67 -5.12 1.89
C ILE A 22 -18.32 -6.57 1.57
N THR A 23 -18.70 -7.53 2.43
CA THR A 23 -18.28 -8.94 2.34
C THR A 23 -18.58 -9.54 0.97
N ASP A 24 -19.79 -9.35 0.48
CA ASP A 24 -20.26 -9.89 -0.81
C ASP A 24 -20.17 -8.90 -1.98
N MET A 25 -19.63 -7.68 -1.74
CA MET A 25 -19.47 -6.68 -2.78
C MET A 25 -18.40 -7.07 -3.79
N SER A 26 -18.64 -6.80 -5.07
CA SER A 26 -17.65 -6.97 -6.12
C SER A 26 -16.41 -6.08 -5.90
N ILE A 27 -15.28 -6.47 -6.49
CA ILE A 27 -14.04 -5.63 -6.44
C ILE A 27 -14.29 -4.23 -7.01
N THR A 28 -15.13 -4.12 -8.04
CA THR A 28 -15.51 -2.85 -8.66
C THR A 28 -16.29 -1.96 -7.69
N ASP A 29 -17.25 -2.54 -6.96
CA ASP A 29 -18.05 -1.79 -5.99
C ASP A 29 -17.19 -1.33 -4.81
N ARG A 30 -16.31 -2.19 -4.29
CA ARG A 30 -15.34 -1.82 -3.25
C ARG A 30 -14.42 -0.70 -3.72
N ALA A 31 -13.93 -0.75 -4.96
CA ALA A 31 -13.15 0.32 -5.55
C ALA A 31 -13.96 1.61 -5.71
N ASN A 32 -15.28 1.53 -6.00
CA ASN A 32 -16.16 2.68 -6.08
C ASN A 32 -16.45 3.31 -4.72
N LEU A 33 -16.47 2.53 -3.65
CA LEU A 33 -16.57 3.03 -2.27
C LEU A 33 -15.31 3.80 -1.83
N GLY A 34 -14.20 3.66 -2.55
CA GLY A 34 -12.96 4.38 -2.25
C GLY A 34 -11.88 3.51 -1.62
N ILE A 35 -11.82 2.23 -1.97
CA ILE A 35 -10.72 1.34 -1.59
C ILE A 35 -9.77 1.19 -2.78
N SER A 36 -8.48 1.36 -2.58
CA SER A 36 -7.43 1.12 -3.58
C SER A 36 -6.34 0.20 -3.02
N PHE A 37 -5.70 -0.54 -3.94
CA PHE A 37 -4.65 -1.50 -3.61
C PHE A 37 -3.41 -1.27 -4.46
N ALA A 38 -2.25 -1.34 -3.84
CA ALA A 38 -0.96 -1.61 -4.47
C ALA A 38 -0.52 -3.02 -4.04
N PHE A 39 -0.38 -3.90 -5.02
CA PHE A 39 -0.09 -5.31 -4.79
C PHE A 39 1.41 -5.55 -4.52
N GLN A 40 1.75 -6.66 -3.86
CA GLN A 40 3.14 -7.07 -3.66
C GLN A 40 3.89 -7.16 -5.00
N GLN A 41 3.25 -7.76 -6.02
CA GLN A 41 3.75 -7.76 -7.39
C GLN A 41 2.92 -6.79 -8.24
N PRO A 42 3.54 -5.73 -8.79
CA PRO A 42 2.81 -4.75 -9.59
C PRO A 42 2.28 -5.37 -10.88
N VAL A 43 1.07 -4.97 -11.26
CA VAL A 43 0.39 -5.47 -12.45
C VAL A 43 0.93 -4.80 -13.71
N ARG A 44 1.11 -5.57 -14.78
CA ARG A 44 1.49 -5.09 -16.10
C ARG A 44 0.27 -4.96 -17.00
N PHE A 45 0.20 -3.88 -17.76
CA PHE A 45 -0.93 -3.58 -18.66
C PHE A 45 -0.39 -3.42 -20.09
N LYS A 46 -0.42 -4.50 -20.87
CA LYS A 46 0.01 -4.45 -22.29
C LYS A 46 -0.85 -3.45 -23.08
N GLY A 47 -0.21 -2.58 -23.82
CA GLY A 47 -0.87 -1.57 -24.65
C GLY A 47 -1.37 -0.33 -23.89
N VAL A 48 -1.13 -0.22 -22.59
CA VAL A 48 -1.51 0.94 -21.77
C VAL A 48 -0.29 1.79 -21.45
N GLN A 49 -0.33 3.09 -21.75
CA GLN A 49 0.71 4.03 -21.36
C GLN A 49 0.55 4.48 -19.91
N VAL A 50 1.65 4.91 -19.29
CA VAL A 50 1.65 5.42 -17.92
C VAL A 50 0.67 6.56 -17.72
N ILE A 51 0.60 7.51 -18.67
CA ILE A 51 -0.36 8.62 -18.60
C ILE A 51 -1.81 8.15 -18.61
N ASP A 52 -2.12 7.14 -19.41
CA ASP A 52 -3.49 6.62 -19.50
C ASP A 52 -3.87 5.85 -18.24
N LEU A 53 -2.92 5.10 -17.65
CA LEU A 53 -3.13 4.43 -16.38
C LEU A 53 -3.39 5.44 -15.24
N LEU A 54 -2.62 6.53 -15.18
CA LEU A 54 -2.85 7.62 -14.22
C LEU A 54 -4.22 8.30 -14.41
N ARG A 55 -4.63 8.55 -15.66
CA ARG A 55 -5.96 9.11 -15.96
C ARG A 55 -7.09 8.19 -15.52
N LEU A 56 -6.97 6.89 -15.78
CA LEU A 56 -7.93 5.88 -15.34
C LEU A 56 -8.02 5.84 -13.82
N ALA A 57 -6.87 5.86 -13.14
CA ALA A 57 -6.81 5.86 -11.68
C ALA A 57 -7.46 7.10 -11.07
N ALA A 58 -7.13 8.28 -11.56
CA ALA A 58 -7.63 9.57 -11.07
C ALA A 58 -9.14 9.78 -11.32
N ARG A 59 -9.75 9.01 -12.21
CA ARG A 59 -11.18 9.14 -12.61
C ARG A 59 -11.58 10.56 -13.03
N LYS A 60 -10.63 11.37 -13.46
CA LYS A 60 -10.82 12.73 -13.95
C LYS A 60 -9.96 12.97 -15.18
N LYS A 61 -10.30 14.02 -15.95
CA LYS A 61 -9.41 14.48 -17.02
C LYS A 61 -8.13 15.03 -16.38
N LEU A 62 -7.06 14.26 -16.45
CA LEU A 62 -5.74 14.63 -15.95
C LEU A 62 -4.97 15.32 -17.06
N THR A 63 -4.47 16.52 -16.78
CA THR A 63 -3.51 17.19 -17.66
C THR A 63 -2.17 16.48 -17.62
N VAL A 64 -1.34 16.68 -18.64
CA VAL A 64 0.03 16.15 -18.65
C VAL A 64 0.83 16.67 -17.45
N SER A 65 0.63 17.95 -17.08
CA SER A 65 1.32 18.55 -15.92
C SER A 65 0.97 17.87 -14.61
N GLU A 66 -0.32 17.58 -14.36
CA GLU A 66 -0.75 16.84 -13.14
C GLU A 66 -0.20 15.41 -13.14
N ALA A 67 -0.20 14.72 -14.29
CA ALA A 67 0.39 13.38 -14.39
C ALA A 67 1.91 13.40 -14.11
N CYS A 68 2.62 14.45 -14.58
CA CYS A 68 4.04 14.66 -14.26
C CYS A 68 4.28 14.86 -12.77
N GLN A 69 3.39 15.53 -12.06
CA GLN A 69 3.49 15.73 -10.62
C GLN A 69 3.41 14.38 -9.87
N TYR A 70 2.45 13.52 -10.19
CA TYR A 70 2.33 12.19 -9.59
C TYR A 70 3.58 11.33 -9.82
N LEU A 71 4.17 11.38 -11.01
CA LEU A 71 5.42 10.67 -11.29
C LEU A 71 6.60 11.25 -10.51
N ALA A 72 6.69 12.56 -10.40
CA ALA A 72 7.73 13.23 -9.61
C ALA A 72 7.63 12.88 -8.12
N GLU A 73 6.41 12.77 -7.57
CA GLU A 73 6.19 12.37 -6.18
C GLU A 73 6.82 11.02 -5.85
N VAL A 74 6.79 10.07 -6.79
CA VAL A 74 7.39 8.74 -6.62
C VAL A 74 8.82 8.66 -7.16
N GLY A 75 9.46 9.78 -7.46
CA GLY A 75 10.85 9.85 -7.92
C GLY A 75 11.07 9.35 -9.35
N LEU A 76 10.06 9.43 -10.22
CA LEU A 76 10.18 9.13 -11.64
C LEU A 76 10.22 10.41 -12.47
N CYS A 77 11.19 10.50 -13.41
CA CYS A 77 11.23 11.59 -14.36
C CYS A 77 10.09 11.46 -15.36
N ALA A 78 9.12 12.37 -15.29
CA ALA A 78 7.94 12.30 -16.15
C ALA A 78 8.29 12.29 -17.65
N LYS A 79 9.33 13.03 -18.08
CA LYS A 79 9.78 13.08 -19.47
C LYS A 79 10.14 11.68 -20.00
N ASP A 80 10.70 10.84 -19.14
CA ASP A 80 11.19 9.52 -19.52
C ASP A 80 10.12 8.42 -19.40
N TYR A 81 9.08 8.62 -18.57
CA TYR A 81 8.12 7.58 -18.25
C TYR A 81 6.71 7.82 -18.73
N ILE A 82 6.25 9.06 -18.89
CA ILE A 82 4.84 9.39 -19.09
C ILE A 82 4.20 8.71 -20.30
N ASN A 83 4.95 8.54 -21.39
CA ASN A 83 4.51 7.90 -22.62
C ASN A 83 4.97 6.44 -22.76
N ARG A 84 5.65 5.89 -21.75
CA ARG A 84 6.07 4.48 -21.77
C ARG A 84 4.88 3.57 -21.53
N GLU A 85 4.91 2.42 -22.19
CA GLU A 85 3.95 1.35 -21.94
C GLU A 85 4.26 0.65 -20.62
N VAL A 86 3.22 0.32 -19.85
CA VAL A 86 3.32 -0.37 -18.56
C VAL A 86 3.51 -1.88 -18.79
N ASN A 87 4.66 -2.25 -19.32
CA ASN A 87 4.97 -3.61 -19.75
C ASN A 87 6.29 -4.15 -19.17
N ALA A 88 6.79 -5.23 -19.75
CA ALA A 88 8.01 -5.92 -19.31
C ALA A 88 9.31 -5.12 -19.53
N SER A 89 9.27 -3.99 -20.25
CA SER A 89 10.43 -3.12 -20.43
C SER A 89 10.76 -2.26 -19.21
N LEU A 90 9.80 -2.17 -18.26
CA LEU A 90 9.97 -1.50 -16.99
C LEU A 90 10.54 -2.48 -15.95
N SER A 91 11.49 -2.04 -15.16
CA SER A 91 11.98 -2.79 -14.01
C SER A 91 10.89 -2.96 -12.94
N GLY A 92 11.06 -3.93 -12.04
CA GLY A 92 10.13 -4.12 -10.93
C GLY A 92 9.95 -2.88 -10.06
N GLY A 93 11.05 -2.18 -9.75
CA GLY A 93 11.00 -0.95 -8.97
C GLY A 93 10.33 0.23 -9.68
N GLU A 94 10.48 0.35 -11.00
CA GLU A 94 9.77 1.36 -11.82
C GLU A 94 8.28 1.08 -11.84
N LEU A 95 7.88 -0.17 -12.08
CA LEU A 95 6.48 -0.61 -12.05
C LEU A 95 5.84 -0.34 -10.69
N LYS A 96 6.55 -0.65 -9.60
CA LYS A 96 6.07 -0.42 -8.23
C LYS A 96 5.83 1.07 -7.96
N ARG A 97 6.75 1.92 -8.37
CA ARG A 97 6.58 3.38 -8.24
C ARG A 97 5.42 3.92 -9.08
N ILE A 98 5.23 3.41 -10.30
CA ILE A 98 4.07 3.76 -11.13
C ILE A 98 2.77 3.31 -10.46
N GLU A 99 2.72 2.10 -9.91
CA GLU A 99 1.56 1.60 -9.16
C GLU A 99 1.23 2.52 -7.97
N ILE A 100 2.23 2.89 -7.16
CA ILE A 100 2.05 3.84 -6.05
C ILE A 100 1.53 5.18 -6.55
N ALA A 101 2.05 5.72 -7.66
CA ALA A 101 1.55 6.95 -8.27
C ALA A 101 0.07 6.84 -8.67
N THR A 102 -0.39 5.67 -9.13
CA THR A 102 -1.82 5.46 -9.45
C THR A 102 -2.70 5.47 -8.18
N VAL A 103 -2.21 4.91 -7.07
CA VAL A 103 -2.93 4.96 -5.78
C VAL A 103 -3.03 6.39 -5.27
N ILE A 104 -1.95 7.17 -5.36
CA ILE A 104 -1.95 8.61 -5.01
C ILE A 104 -2.95 9.38 -5.88
N ALA A 105 -2.89 9.19 -7.20
CA ALA A 105 -3.77 9.87 -8.15
C ALA A 105 -5.26 9.56 -7.92
N ARG A 106 -5.57 8.38 -7.40
CA ARG A 106 -6.93 7.95 -7.11
C ARG A 106 -7.51 8.66 -5.89
N ALA A 107 -6.71 9.08 -4.90
CA ALA A 107 -7.12 9.77 -3.69
C ALA A 107 -8.27 9.02 -2.96
N SER A 108 -8.05 7.75 -2.65
CA SER A 108 -9.04 6.85 -2.05
C SER A 108 -9.25 7.11 -0.56
N LYS A 109 -10.43 6.71 -0.01
CA LYS A 109 -10.70 6.72 1.44
C LYS A 109 -9.80 5.75 2.19
N LEU A 110 -9.47 4.61 1.56
CA LEU A 110 -8.54 3.62 2.07
C LEU A 110 -7.56 3.23 0.97
N SER A 111 -6.28 3.46 1.23
CA SER A 111 -5.19 3.01 0.36
C SER A 111 -4.43 1.88 1.05
N VAL A 112 -4.41 0.71 0.42
CA VAL A 112 -3.76 -0.49 0.94
C VAL A 112 -2.50 -0.80 0.14
N PHE A 113 -1.40 -1.00 0.83
CA PHE A 113 -0.11 -1.32 0.25
C PHE A 113 0.40 -2.65 0.82
N ASP A 114 0.71 -3.58 -0.06
CA ASP A 114 1.23 -4.90 0.29
C ASP A 114 2.72 -4.96 -0.05
N GLU A 115 3.57 -4.94 0.98
CA GLU A 115 5.04 -4.88 0.89
C GLU A 115 5.52 -3.90 -0.20
N PRO A 116 5.18 -2.59 -0.07
CA PRO A 116 5.48 -1.60 -1.10
C PRO A 116 6.98 -1.42 -1.34
N GLU A 117 7.81 -1.83 -0.40
CA GLU A 117 9.27 -1.79 -0.46
C GLU A 117 9.88 -2.98 -1.23
N ALA A 118 9.13 -4.02 -1.53
CA ALA A 118 9.63 -5.20 -2.19
C ALA A 118 10.22 -4.88 -3.58
N GLY A 119 11.50 -5.22 -3.78
CA GLY A 119 12.19 -4.98 -5.04
C GLY A 119 12.58 -3.52 -5.31
N ILE A 120 12.50 -2.65 -4.32
CA ILE A 120 12.95 -1.25 -4.38
C ILE A 120 14.38 -1.15 -3.80
N ASP A 121 15.26 -0.42 -4.49
CA ASP A 121 16.61 -0.13 -4.01
C ASP A 121 16.62 0.82 -2.81
N LEU A 122 17.72 0.81 -2.06
CA LEU A 122 17.87 1.58 -0.80
C LEU A 122 17.61 3.09 -0.97
N TRP A 123 18.01 3.69 -2.10
CA TRP A 123 17.82 5.11 -2.36
C TRP A 123 16.36 5.44 -2.65
N SER A 124 15.73 4.61 -3.47
CA SER A 124 14.30 4.73 -3.78
C SER A 124 13.41 4.45 -2.56
N PHE A 125 13.89 3.62 -1.61
CA PHE A 125 13.20 3.37 -0.35
C PHE A 125 13.10 4.61 0.55
N GLN A 126 14.13 5.44 0.61
CA GLN A 126 14.07 6.73 1.32
C GLN A 126 12.97 7.63 0.75
N ASN A 127 12.87 7.70 -0.58
CA ASN A 127 11.82 8.47 -1.25
C ASN A 127 10.43 7.89 -0.95
N LEU A 128 10.30 6.57 -0.87
CA LEU A 128 9.04 5.90 -0.55
C LEU A 128 8.51 6.29 0.83
N ILE A 129 9.36 6.37 1.84
CA ILE A 129 8.99 6.85 3.18
C ILE A 129 8.41 8.27 3.10
N GLN A 130 9.10 9.19 2.39
CA GLN A 130 8.61 10.55 2.22
C GLN A 130 7.29 10.62 1.45
N VAL A 131 7.05 9.71 0.51
CA VAL A 131 5.76 9.57 -0.20
C VAL A 131 4.66 9.25 0.80
N PHE A 132 4.84 8.25 1.66
CA PHE A 132 3.83 7.88 2.66
C PHE A 132 3.59 8.99 3.69
N GLU A 133 4.63 9.67 4.16
CA GLU A 133 4.48 10.83 5.05
C GLU A 133 3.65 11.95 4.39
N ARG A 134 3.92 12.27 3.13
CA ARG A 134 3.14 13.25 2.36
C ARG A 134 1.70 12.79 2.12
N MET A 135 1.49 11.52 1.77
CA MET A 135 0.15 10.95 1.64
C MET A 135 -0.63 11.11 2.94
N ARG A 136 -0.01 10.77 4.09
CA ARG A 136 -0.62 10.92 5.42
C ARG A 136 -1.06 12.37 5.70
N GLN A 137 -0.24 13.36 5.33
CA GLN A 137 -0.53 14.78 5.54
C GLN A 137 -1.63 15.32 4.62
N ASN A 138 -1.69 14.82 3.38
CA ASN A 138 -2.53 15.38 2.31
C ASN A 138 -3.82 14.60 2.05
N THR A 139 -3.99 13.42 2.65
CA THR A 139 -5.14 12.54 2.43
C THR A 139 -6.08 12.60 3.62
N ASN A 140 -7.39 12.82 3.36
CA ASN A 140 -8.45 12.63 4.36
C ASN A 140 -8.83 11.16 4.54
N GLY A 141 -8.03 10.24 4.02
CA GLY A 141 -8.25 8.80 4.04
C GLY A 141 -7.27 8.09 4.97
N SER A 142 -7.48 6.79 5.13
CA SER A 142 -6.60 5.90 5.88
C SER A 142 -5.60 5.21 4.94
N ILE A 143 -4.40 4.98 5.44
CA ILE A 143 -3.36 4.22 4.74
C ILE A 143 -3.07 2.96 5.55
N LEU A 144 -3.21 1.80 4.92
CA LEU A 144 -2.89 0.50 5.50
C LEU A 144 -1.69 -0.08 4.77
N ILE A 145 -0.60 -0.33 5.49
CA ILE A 145 0.63 -0.87 4.90
C ILE A 145 0.96 -2.19 5.58
N ILE A 146 1.15 -3.26 4.80
CA ILE A 146 1.84 -4.45 5.28
C ILE A 146 3.33 -4.26 5.03
N SER A 147 4.11 -4.32 6.08
CA SER A 147 5.57 -4.25 5.99
C SER A 147 6.20 -4.87 7.22
N HIS A 148 7.42 -5.37 7.04
CA HIS A 148 8.31 -5.79 8.12
C HIS A 148 9.51 -4.83 8.26
N GLN A 149 9.51 -3.71 7.53
CA GLN A 149 10.58 -2.73 7.53
C GLN A 149 10.40 -1.72 8.67
N GLU A 150 11.36 -1.67 9.58
CA GLU A 150 11.36 -0.76 10.73
C GLU A 150 11.05 0.69 10.34
N ARG A 151 11.62 1.17 9.23
CA ARG A 151 11.42 2.55 8.77
C ARG A 151 9.98 2.86 8.38
N ILE A 152 9.25 1.87 7.83
CA ILE A 152 7.81 2.00 7.54
C ILE A 152 7.02 1.96 8.84
N LEU A 153 7.36 1.05 9.76
CA LEU A 153 6.70 0.97 11.06
C LEU A 153 6.87 2.26 11.86
N ASN A 154 8.02 2.93 11.75
CA ASN A 154 8.31 4.18 12.44
C ASN A 154 7.43 5.37 12.02
N ILE A 155 6.82 5.34 10.84
CA ILE A 155 5.89 6.39 10.39
C ILE A 155 4.42 6.04 10.63
N ALA A 156 4.12 4.86 11.18
CA ALA A 156 2.76 4.44 11.49
C ALA A 156 2.18 5.18 12.71
N ASP A 157 0.89 5.43 12.70
CA ASP A 157 0.14 5.91 13.87
C ASP A 157 -0.19 4.75 14.81
N GLU A 158 -0.59 3.63 14.21
CA GLU A 158 -1.00 2.40 14.87
C GLU A 158 -0.38 1.18 14.18
N ILE A 159 -0.01 0.19 14.97
CA ILE A 159 0.56 -1.07 14.49
C ILE A 159 -0.31 -2.22 14.96
N VAL A 160 -0.66 -3.11 14.03
CA VAL A 160 -1.36 -4.37 14.30
C VAL A 160 -0.40 -5.51 14.02
N VAL A 161 -0.10 -6.30 15.03
CA VAL A 161 0.78 -7.48 14.93
C VAL A 161 -0.07 -8.72 14.70
N ILE A 162 0.22 -9.44 13.62
CA ILE A 162 -0.48 -10.66 13.24
C ILE A 162 0.52 -11.82 13.28
N ALA A 163 0.18 -12.87 14.03
CA ALA A 163 0.92 -14.13 14.06
C ALA A 163 -0.06 -15.31 14.02
N ASP A 164 0.28 -16.36 13.31
CA ASP A 164 -0.54 -17.58 13.14
C ASP A 164 -2.00 -17.30 12.77
N GLY A 165 -2.20 -16.30 11.90
CA GLY A 165 -3.53 -15.92 11.42
C GLY A 165 -4.41 -15.18 12.43
N LYS A 166 -3.84 -14.72 13.56
CA LYS A 166 -4.56 -13.98 14.61
C LYS A 166 -3.90 -12.64 14.89
N VAL A 167 -4.70 -11.66 15.30
CA VAL A 167 -4.17 -10.43 15.90
C VAL A 167 -3.66 -10.78 17.30
N VAL A 168 -2.35 -10.66 17.50
CA VAL A 168 -1.70 -10.97 18.80
C VAL A 168 -1.42 -9.71 19.61
N ASN A 169 -1.28 -8.55 18.94
CA ASN A 169 -1.13 -7.26 19.60
C ASN A 169 -1.59 -6.13 18.68
N GLN A 170 -2.03 -5.02 19.28
CA GLN A 170 -2.44 -3.81 18.57
C GLN A 170 -2.27 -2.60 19.49
N GLY A 171 -1.78 -1.50 18.96
CA GLY A 171 -1.62 -0.26 19.71
C GLY A 171 -0.90 0.80 18.91
N THR A 172 -0.59 1.92 19.57
CA THR A 172 0.18 3.00 18.96
C THR A 172 1.60 2.52 18.62
N ARG A 173 2.24 3.21 17.68
CA ARG A 173 3.65 2.94 17.34
C ARG A 173 4.53 2.89 18.61
N ASP A 174 4.36 3.87 19.52
CA ASP A 174 5.22 4.02 20.70
C ASP A 174 5.03 2.88 21.71
N GLU A 175 3.87 2.23 21.73
CA GLU A 175 3.58 1.06 22.55
C GLU A 175 4.11 -0.23 21.94
N ILE A 176 4.00 -0.39 20.63
CA ILE A 176 4.31 -1.66 19.94
C ILE A 176 5.77 -1.77 19.52
N MET A 177 6.39 -0.68 19.03
CA MET A 177 7.78 -0.71 18.52
C MET A 177 8.79 -1.22 19.55
N PRO A 178 8.79 -0.78 20.83
CA PRO A 178 9.73 -1.31 21.83
C PRO A 178 9.61 -2.83 22.04
N GLN A 179 8.40 -3.37 21.89
CA GLN A 179 8.15 -4.80 22.06
C GLN A 179 8.68 -5.61 20.88
N ILE A 180 8.54 -5.09 19.65
CA ILE A 180 9.06 -5.73 18.43
C ILE A 180 10.59 -5.66 18.39
N MET A 181 11.17 -4.49 18.72
CA MET A 181 12.62 -4.26 18.65
C MET A 181 13.40 -4.83 19.83
N GLY A 182 12.75 -4.98 20.99
CA GLY A 182 13.37 -5.58 22.21
C GLY A 182 13.53 -7.09 22.13
N THR A 183 12.91 -7.74 21.16
CA THR A 183 13.11 -9.18 20.86
C THR A 183 14.11 -9.32 19.73
N ALA A 184 15.33 -9.67 20.03
CA ALA A 184 16.46 -9.77 19.08
C ALA A 184 16.29 -10.93 18.08
N SER A 185 15.34 -10.88 17.25
CA SER A 185 15.04 -11.44 15.93
C SER A 185 13.53 -11.51 15.74
N ALA A 186 13.04 -11.30 14.54
CA ALA A 186 11.59 -11.39 14.24
C ALA A 186 11.01 -12.79 14.53
N VAL A 187 11.84 -13.81 14.60
CA VAL A 187 11.46 -15.20 14.96
C VAL A 187 11.22 -15.33 16.46
N ASP A 188 12.00 -14.65 17.30
CA ASP A 188 11.83 -14.68 18.77
C ASP A 188 10.68 -13.79 19.25
N ALA A 189 10.30 -12.76 18.49
CA ALA A 189 9.15 -11.92 18.82
C ALA A 189 7.84 -12.72 18.80
N CYS A 190 7.65 -13.58 17.80
CA CYS A 190 6.47 -14.44 17.73
C CYS A 190 6.41 -15.43 18.90
N SER A 191 7.52 -16.05 19.30
CA SER A 191 7.54 -17.05 20.39
C SER A 191 7.24 -16.45 21.78
N LYS A 192 7.73 -15.23 22.07
CA LYS A 192 7.49 -14.57 23.37
C LYS A 192 6.07 -14.04 23.55
N PHE A 193 5.38 -13.68 22.48
CA PHE A 193 3.95 -13.29 22.57
C PHE A 193 3.05 -14.48 22.96
N TYR A 194 3.48 -15.73 22.69
CA TYR A 194 2.75 -16.92 23.13
C TYR A 194 2.90 -17.23 24.63
N GLU A 195 4.03 -16.87 25.24
CA GLU A 195 4.27 -17.13 26.66
C GLU A 195 3.54 -16.16 27.60
N THR A 196 3.20 -14.95 27.12
CA THR A 196 2.49 -13.93 27.92
C THR A 196 0.96 -13.96 27.76
N ALA A 197 0.42 -14.81 26.88
CA ALA A 197 -1.02 -14.94 26.63
C ALA A 197 -1.65 -16.20 27.28
N GLN A 198 -0.92 -16.91 28.14
CA GLN A 198 -1.42 -17.93 29.07
C GLN A 198 -1.53 -17.32 30.46
#